data_5d978be3797247e224a0bfa2b608c1cd
#
_entry.id   5d978be3797247e224a0bfa2b608c1cd
#
_cell.length_a   1.000
_cell.length_b   1.000
_cell.length_c   1.000
_cell.angle_alpha   90.00
_cell.angle_beta   90.00
_cell.angle_gamma   90.00
#
_symmetry.space_group_name_H-M   'P 1'
#
loop_
_entity.id
_entity.type
_entity.pdbx_description
1 polymer ?
#
loop_
_entity_poly.entity_id
_entity_poly.type
_entity_poly.pdbx_seq_one_letter_code
_entity_poly.pdbx_strand_id
1 'polypeptide(L)'
;TFSYYEAAANDVVINEIMADPTPVVGLPEWEYVELYNRTNLPVDLNGWQFLTGTTVKDIGAVTLEPNGYLILCHENALAELESYGPALGFSSFQLTNAGTSLSLLSKQGITISMVNYTDKWYNDPNKTDGGWSLEQIDPDNPCGGRNNWSASTAVAGGTPGSLNAIDAPNVFPPKVERFQLITSNILHIWFDQQMDPASLRQLSNYTLESTQANPSEAYLNPSDGTFVELVFEQAFEDGNLYKLLLSENLMNCIGLGMDAGSFIQLGLPDMLEAGDILINEILFNPLGDGVDYVEVLNPGDKILDLNQLYLGNIRQTIPNPPDTNLYPVTTDSYLLLPGKLALLCTNGNIVAEQYPVSDPEVFVEMNSFPSYPNTEGTAVLMSLTGKLIDKMSYTEKMHFPLLNIVKGVSLERISASAASDDPDNWHSAAESAGFGTPGLANSMTMNTTPSTDEISISPEIFSPDGDGVDDATSINYLFDEPGYTLNILIFNSAGQQIRHLVKSELVGSEGQTIWNGLDENGNRVTTGIYIVFADVFDLNGNTKSYKEAVVVASR
;
A
#
# COMPACT_ATOMS: atom_id res chain seq x y z
N THR A 1 54.62 0.64 -10.41
CA THR A 1 53.99 -0.11 -9.31
C THR A 1 52.59 -0.42 -9.78
N PHE A 2 52.32 -1.69 -10.10
CA PHE A 2 50.92 -2.13 -10.32
C PHE A 2 50.26 -2.21 -8.94
N SER A 3 49.33 -1.32 -8.66
CA SER A 3 48.46 -1.51 -7.51
C SER A 3 47.35 -2.47 -7.93
N TYR A 4 47.28 -3.62 -7.33
CA TYR A 4 46.16 -4.54 -7.46
C TYR A 4 45.00 -3.91 -6.69
N TYR A 5 43.89 -3.61 -7.39
CA TYR A 5 42.67 -3.14 -6.75
C TYR A 5 41.82 -4.35 -6.35
N GLU A 6 41.51 -4.47 -5.08
CA GLU A 6 40.59 -5.44 -4.57
C GLU A 6 39.24 -4.77 -4.30
N ALA A 7 38.22 -5.20 -5.03
CA ALA A 7 36.91 -4.57 -4.95
C ALA A 7 36.26 -4.79 -3.56
N ALA A 8 35.74 -3.73 -3.01
CA ALA A 8 34.93 -3.76 -1.80
C ALA A 8 33.46 -4.08 -2.11
N ALA A 9 32.66 -4.31 -1.08
CA ALA A 9 31.21 -4.45 -1.22
C ALA A 9 30.62 -3.23 -1.96
N ASN A 10 29.76 -3.50 -2.92
CA ASN A 10 29.07 -2.55 -3.77
C ASN A 10 29.96 -1.73 -4.76
N ASP A 11 31.23 -2.09 -4.94
CA ASP A 11 32.06 -1.50 -6.02
C ASP A 11 31.58 -1.93 -7.41
N VAL A 12 31.09 -3.15 -7.52
CA VAL A 12 30.39 -3.67 -8.69
C VAL A 12 28.97 -4.05 -8.25
N VAL A 13 27.98 -3.50 -8.93
CA VAL A 13 26.57 -3.74 -8.59
C VAL A 13 25.84 -4.48 -9.69
N ILE A 14 24.81 -5.22 -9.32
CA ILE A 14 23.79 -5.72 -10.23
C ILE A 14 22.94 -4.49 -10.60
N ASN A 15 22.87 -4.16 -11.90
CA ASN A 15 22.35 -2.89 -12.39
C ASN A 15 21.03 -3.01 -13.17
N GLU A 16 20.87 -4.09 -13.92
CA GLU A 16 19.67 -4.36 -14.72
C GLU A 16 19.38 -5.86 -14.76
N ILE A 17 18.09 -6.24 -14.76
CA ILE A 17 17.62 -7.63 -14.74
C ILE A 17 16.49 -7.80 -15.74
N MET A 18 16.70 -8.59 -16.80
CA MET A 18 15.65 -9.07 -17.72
C MET A 18 15.31 -10.50 -17.34
N ALA A 19 14.31 -10.67 -16.47
CA ALA A 19 13.89 -12.00 -16.00
C ALA A 19 12.86 -12.64 -16.92
N ASP A 20 11.97 -11.85 -17.54
CA ASP A 20 10.97 -12.31 -18.49
C ASP A 20 11.08 -11.52 -19.80
N PRO A 21 11.77 -12.05 -20.84
CA PRO A 21 11.94 -11.35 -22.10
C PRO A 21 10.71 -11.43 -23.03
N THR A 22 9.62 -12.09 -22.60
CA THR A 22 8.42 -12.29 -23.44
C THR A 22 7.14 -11.78 -22.76
N PRO A 23 6.25 -11.08 -23.52
CA PRO A 23 6.32 -10.78 -24.97
C PRO A 23 7.42 -9.79 -25.33
N VAL A 24 8.11 -10.02 -26.42
CA VAL A 24 9.20 -9.14 -26.90
C VAL A 24 8.71 -7.73 -27.16
N VAL A 25 9.35 -6.72 -26.55
CA VAL A 25 9.11 -5.30 -26.78
C VAL A 25 10.08 -4.75 -27.84
N GLY A 26 11.38 -4.91 -27.66
CA GLY A 26 12.38 -4.44 -28.62
C GLY A 26 13.77 -5.04 -28.43
N LEU A 27 14.04 -5.65 -27.28
CA LEU A 27 15.27 -6.40 -27.03
C LEU A 27 15.14 -7.85 -27.52
N PRO A 28 16.27 -8.57 -27.72
CA PRO A 28 16.23 -10.00 -28.02
C PRO A 28 15.53 -10.82 -26.93
N GLU A 29 14.94 -11.96 -27.32
CA GLU A 29 14.21 -12.86 -26.42
C GLU A 29 15.17 -13.70 -25.54
N TRP A 30 15.96 -13.00 -24.70
CA TRP A 30 16.93 -13.61 -23.80
C TRP A 30 16.90 -12.99 -22.41
N GLU A 31 16.96 -13.86 -21.41
CA GLU A 31 17.20 -13.43 -20.02
C GLU A 31 18.63 -12.92 -19.88
N TYR A 32 18.79 -11.84 -19.10
CA TYR A 32 20.12 -11.34 -18.75
C TYR A 32 20.13 -10.63 -17.40
N VAL A 33 21.35 -10.52 -16.83
CA VAL A 33 21.66 -9.66 -15.69
C VAL A 33 22.86 -8.79 -16.09
N GLU A 34 22.76 -7.50 -15.84
CA GLU A 34 23.88 -6.59 -16.09
C GLU A 34 24.59 -6.24 -14.79
N LEU A 35 25.92 -6.24 -14.86
CA LEU A 35 26.81 -5.72 -13.81
C LEU A 35 27.33 -4.34 -14.22
N TYR A 36 27.44 -3.43 -13.26
CA TYR A 36 28.01 -2.10 -13.43
C TYR A 36 29.16 -1.87 -12.45
N ASN A 37 30.31 -1.41 -12.94
CA ASN A 37 31.47 -1.00 -12.14
C ASN A 37 31.33 0.47 -11.76
N ARG A 38 30.96 0.75 -10.50
CA ARG A 38 30.81 2.11 -9.97
C ARG A 38 32.12 2.84 -9.73
N THR A 39 33.23 2.14 -9.83
CA THR A 39 34.54 2.70 -9.50
C THR A 39 35.21 3.33 -10.72
N ASN A 40 36.19 4.18 -10.46
CA ASN A 40 37.05 4.75 -11.48
C ASN A 40 38.30 3.88 -11.78
N LEU A 41 38.29 2.61 -11.36
CA LEU A 41 39.35 1.65 -11.56
C LEU A 41 38.82 0.39 -12.25
N PRO A 42 39.63 -0.27 -13.11
CA PRO A 42 39.22 -1.55 -13.69
C PRO A 42 39.19 -2.64 -12.60
N VAL A 43 38.17 -3.49 -12.64
CA VAL A 43 37.98 -4.61 -11.71
C VAL A 43 38.19 -5.92 -12.45
N ASP A 44 39.12 -6.76 -11.96
CA ASP A 44 39.34 -8.11 -12.48
C ASP A 44 38.33 -9.06 -11.84
N LEU A 45 37.38 -9.58 -12.64
CA LEU A 45 36.36 -10.54 -12.19
C LEU A 45 36.82 -11.99 -12.26
N ASN A 46 38.08 -12.26 -12.57
CA ASN A 46 38.59 -13.63 -12.70
C ASN A 46 38.48 -14.41 -11.39
N GLY A 47 37.71 -15.51 -11.43
CA GLY A 47 37.43 -16.36 -10.28
C GLY A 47 36.35 -15.86 -9.35
N TRP A 48 35.60 -14.82 -9.75
CA TRP A 48 34.38 -14.42 -9.08
C TRP A 48 33.25 -15.38 -9.40
N GLN A 49 32.19 -15.33 -8.61
CA GLN A 49 31.03 -16.20 -8.77
C GLN A 49 29.76 -15.36 -8.86
N PHE A 50 28.91 -15.70 -9.82
CA PHE A 50 27.55 -15.19 -9.90
C PHE A 50 26.56 -16.29 -9.49
N LEU A 51 25.66 -16.00 -8.58
CA LEU A 51 24.67 -16.95 -8.06
C LEU A 51 23.25 -16.51 -8.46
N THR A 52 22.46 -17.49 -8.90
CA THR A 52 21.03 -17.38 -9.09
C THR A 52 20.37 -18.35 -8.10
N GLY A 53 19.80 -17.84 -7.03
CA GLY A 53 19.39 -18.68 -5.89
C GLY A 53 20.58 -19.45 -5.34
N THR A 54 20.55 -20.78 -5.41
CA THR A 54 21.64 -21.66 -4.99
C THR A 54 22.56 -22.10 -6.13
N THR A 55 22.27 -21.71 -7.37
CA THR A 55 23.05 -22.13 -8.54
C THR A 55 24.25 -21.20 -8.74
N VAL A 56 25.45 -21.76 -8.67
CA VAL A 56 26.71 -21.03 -8.80
C VAL A 56 27.20 -21.05 -10.24
N LYS A 57 27.67 -19.92 -10.73
CA LYS A 57 28.32 -19.74 -12.03
C LYS A 57 29.68 -19.08 -11.84
N ASP A 58 30.76 -19.74 -12.24
CA ASP A 58 32.11 -19.18 -12.14
C ASP A 58 32.32 -18.15 -13.27
N ILE A 59 32.75 -16.93 -12.90
CA ILE A 59 33.15 -15.90 -13.85
C ILE A 59 34.61 -16.15 -14.27
N GLY A 60 34.83 -16.25 -15.57
CA GLY A 60 36.13 -16.41 -16.16
C GLY A 60 37.00 -15.14 -16.16
N ALA A 61 38.08 -15.16 -16.93
CA ALA A 61 39.00 -14.04 -17.04
C ALA A 61 38.35 -12.88 -17.83
N VAL A 62 37.70 -11.99 -17.10
CA VAL A 62 37.02 -10.78 -17.60
C VAL A 62 37.44 -9.60 -16.73
N THR A 63 37.79 -8.47 -17.37
CA THR A 63 38.00 -7.18 -16.71
C THR A 63 36.80 -6.28 -16.98
N LEU A 64 36.21 -5.75 -15.92
CA LEU A 64 35.13 -4.77 -16.01
C LEU A 64 35.74 -3.37 -15.89
N GLU A 65 35.71 -2.63 -16.99
CA GLU A 65 36.32 -1.30 -17.09
C GLU A 65 35.66 -0.27 -16.13
N PRO A 66 36.35 0.82 -15.78
CA PRO A 66 35.78 1.88 -14.96
C PRO A 66 34.46 2.42 -15.55
N ASN A 67 33.43 2.52 -14.73
CA ASN A 67 32.08 2.90 -15.15
C ASN A 67 31.53 2.06 -16.33
N GLY A 68 32.04 0.84 -16.48
CA GLY A 68 31.66 -0.08 -17.56
C GLY A 68 30.57 -1.03 -17.14
N TYR A 69 29.93 -1.64 -18.14
CA TYR A 69 28.86 -2.62 -18.01
C TYR A 69 29.31 -4.00 -18.50
N LEU A 70 28.74 -5.07 -17.93
CA LEU A 70 28.92 -6.44 -18.36
C LEU A 70 27.61 -7.20 -18.31
N ILE A 71 27.16 -7.70 -19.45
CA ILE A 71 25.92 -8.47 -19.57
C ILE A 71 26.22 -9.96 -19.29
N LEU A 72 25.56 -10.54 -18.31
CA LEU A 72 25.60 -11.98 -17.98
C LEU A 72 24.38 -12.64 -18.61
N CYS A 73 24.56 -13.69 -19.42
CA CYS A 73 23.46 -14.32 -20.15
C CYS A 73 23.74 -15.79 -20.46
N HIS A 74 22.83 -16.46 -21.16
CA HIS A 74 23.07 -17.78 -21.74
C HIS A 74 24.05 -17.68 -22.91
N GLU A 75 24.97 -18.66 -23.09
CA GLU A 75 25.98 -18.64 -24.16
C GLU A 75 25.38 -18.50 -25.58
N ASN A 76 24.18 -19.02 -25.80
CA ASN A 76 23.48 -18.87 -27.08
C ASN A 76 23.00 -17.44 -27.36
N ALA A 77 22.89 -16.59 -26.33
CA ALA A 77 22.46 -15.20 -26.43
C ALA A 77 23.58 -14.25 -26.85
N LEU A 78 24.85 -14.68 -26.75
CA LEU A 78 26.03 -13.84 -26.98
C LEU A 78 25.99 -13.14 -28.34
N ALA A 79 25.64 -13.87 -29.43
CA ALA A 79 25.61 -13.31 -30.77
C ALA A 79 24.67 -12.11 -30.92
N GLU A 80 23.64 -12.03 -30.09
CA GLU A 80 22.65 -10.94 -30.13
C GLU A 80 23.00 -9.86 -29.08
N LEU A 81 23.33 -10.26 -27.84
CA LEU A 81 23.54 -9.35 -26.72
C LEU A 81 24.89 -8.60 -26.79
N GLU A 82 25.93 -9.16 -27.39
CA GLU A 82 27.21 -8.47 -27.64
C GLU A 82 27.06 -7.20 -28.50
N SER A 83 25.96 -7.08 -29.25
CA SER A 83 25.67 -5.86 -30.01
C SER A 83 25.31 -4.66 -29.12
N TYR A 84 24.93 -4.88 -27.87
CA TYR A 84 24.59 -3.87 -26.89
C TYR A 84 25.79 -3.50 -25.99
N GLY A 85 26.66 -4.45 -25.68
CA GLY A 85 27.82 -4.22 -24.82
C GLY A 85 28.64 -5.49 -24.57
N PRO A 86 29.71 -5.42 -23.76
CA PRO A 86 30.44 -6.59 -23.33
C PRO A 86 29.51 -7.62 -22.68
N ALA A 87 29.58 -8.87 -23.12
CA ALA A 87 28.73 -9.93 -22.62
C ALA A 87 29.53 -11.17 -22.22
N LEU A 88 29.07 -11.92 -21.24
CA LEU A 88 29.63 -13.18 -20.77
C LEU A 88 28.53 -14.25 -20.75
N GLY A 89 28.73 -15.32 -21.52
CA GLY A 89 27.79 -16.43 -21.65
C GLY A 89 28.10 -17.58 -20.72
N PHE A 90 27.04 -18.18 -20.18
CA PHE A 90 27.10 -19.43 -19.40
C PHE A 90 26.34 -20.53 -20.14
N SER A 91 26.77 -21.79 -19.95
CA SER A 91 26.09 -22.96 -20.57
C SER A 91 24.69 -23.21 -20.01
N SER A 92 24.36 -22.63 -18.85
CA SER A 92 23.01 -22.57 -18.30
C SER A 92 22.80 -21.20 -17.65
N PHE A 93 21.74 -20.51 -18.02
CA PHE A 93 21.35 -19.24 -17.44
C PHE A 93 19.84 -19.16 -17.43
N GLN A 94 19.25 -19.07 -16.24
CA GLN A 94 17.81 -18.95 -16.05
C GLN A 94 17.54 -18.08 -14.83
N LEU A 95 16.57 -17.23 -14.97
CA LEU A 95 16.00 -16.39 -13.93
C LEU A 95 14.57 -16.86 -13.62
N THR A 96 14.05 -16.49 -12.47
CA THR A 96 12.66 -16.79 -12.11
C THR A 96 11.82 -15.52 -12.30
N ASN A 97 10.78 -15.57 -13.14
CA ASN A 97 9.94 -14.41 -13.44
C ASN A 97 9.35 -13.79 -12.17
N ALA A 98 8.84 -14.62 -11.24
CA ALA A 98 8.29 -14.15 -9.96
C ALA A 98 9.34 -13.59 -8.98
N GLY A 99 10.63 -13.81 -9.25
CA GLY A 99 11.73 -13.32 -8.42
C GLY A 99 12.65 -14.40 -7.86
N THR A 100 13.88 -14.01 -7.57
CA THR A 100 14.89 -14.83 -6.91
C THR A 100 16.02 -13.98 -6.32
N SER A 101 16.88 -14.61 -5.50
CA SER A 101 18.11 -13.99 -5.01
C SER A 101 19.21 -14.06 -6.06
N LEU A 102 19.84 -12.93 -6.37
CA LEU A 102 21.03 -12.81 -7.19
C LEU A 102 22.18 -12.34 -6.30
N SER A 103 23.35 -12.97 -6.44
CA SER A 103 24.53 -12.58 -5.66
C SER A 103 25.79 -12.61 -6.52
N LEU A 104 26.66 -11.63 -6.32
CA LEU A 104 27.98 -11.53 -6.90
C LEU A 104 29.01 -11.68 -5.78
N LEU A 105 29.81 -12.73 -5.85
CA LEU A 105 30.86 -13.01 -4.86
C LEU A 105 32.24 -12.78 -5.47
N SER A 106 33.13 -12.20 -4.69
CA SER A 106 34.55 -12.12 -5.04
C SER A 106 35.22 -13.49 -5.04
N LYS A 107 36.42 -13.56 -5.56
CA LYS A 107 37.25 -14.79 -5.52
C LYS A 107 37.48 -15.34 -4.10
N GLN A 108 37.39 -14.47 -3.08
CA GLN A 108 37.53 -14.83 -1.67
C GLN A 108 36.21 -15.28 -1.05
N GLY A 109 35.12 -15.30 -1.81
CA GLY A 109 33.78 -15.62 -1.33
C GLY A 109 33.09 -14.47 -0.57
N ILE A 110 33.60 -13.24 -0.71
CA ILE A 110 32.99 -12.06 -0.11
C ILE A 110 31.85 -11.59 -1.02
N THR A 111 30.67 -11.34 -0.46
CA THR A 111 29.55 -10.77 -1.21
C THR A 111 29.87 -9.33 -1.63
N ILE A 112 29.91 -9.10 -2.93
CA ILE A 112 30.15 -7.77 -3.52
C ILE A 112 28.82 -7.07 -3.82
N SER A 113 27.83 -7.78 -4.37
CA SER A 113 26.50 -7.26 -4.63
C SER A 113 25.44 -8.35 -4.43
N MET A 114 24.27 -7.98 -3.93
CA MET A 114 23.16 -8.90 -3.75
C MET A 114 21.83 -8.17 -3.97
N VAL A 115 20.91 -8.83 -4.69
CA VAL A 115 19.57 -8.32 -4.98
C VAL A 115 18.56 -9.47 -4.85
N ASN A 116 17.50 -9.27 -4.08
CA ASN A 116 16.37 -10.20 -3.95
C ASN A 116 15.17 -9.60 -4.69
N TYR A 117 15.17 -9.69 -6.03
CA TYR A 117 14.10 -9.08 -6.81
C TYR A 117 12.82 -9.92 -6.80
N THR A 118 11.69 -9.24 -7.00
CA THR A 118 10.39 -9.86 -7.26
C THR A 118 9.68 -9.12 -8.41
N ASP A 119 8.69 -9.77 -9.02
CA ASP A 119 7.83 -9.16 -10.05
C ASP A 119 7.08 -7.89 -9.58
N LYS A 120 6.85 -7.76 -8.26
CA LYS A 120 6.26 -6.54 -7.66
C LYS A 120 7.14 -5.29 -7.79
N TRP A 121 8.42 -5.44 -8.11
CA TRP A 121 9.37 -4.32 -8.25
C TRP A 121 9.22 -3.54 -9.56
N TYR A 122 8.47 -4.07 -10.53
CA TYR A 122 8.20 -3.35 -11.78
C TYR A 122 7.46 -2.04 -11.55
N ASN A 123 6.66 -1.91 -10.49
CA ASN A 123 5.86 -0.74 -10.13
C ASN A 123 4.94 -0.23 -11.28
N ASP A 124 4.68 -1.07 -12.28
CA ASP A 124 3.83 -0.79 -13.44
C ASP A 124 3.13 -2.08 -13.88
N PRO A 125 1.81 -2.24 -13.65
CA PRO A 125 1.07 -3.45 -14.00
C PRO A 125 1.14 -3.84 -15.47
N ASN A 126 1.36 -2.85 -16.37
CA ASN A 126 1.45 -3.11 -17.82
C ASN A 126 2.81 -3.69 -18.24
N LYS A 127 3.76 -3.77 -17.32
CA LYS A 127 5.12 -4.25 -17.59
C LYS A 127 5.47 -5.54 -16.86
N THR A 128 4.58 -6.04 -16.00
CA THR A 128 4.77 -7.30 -15.26
C THR A 128 4.62 -8.53 -16.12
N ASP A 129 3.95 -8.41 -17.29
CA ASP A 129 3.70 -9.52 -18.21
C ASP A 129 4.89 -9.88 -19.11
N GLY A 130 6.06 -9.23 -18.91
CA GLY A 130 7.31 -9.51 -19.59
C GLY A 130 7.71 -8.49 -20.66
N GLY A 131 8.90 -8.68 -21.26
CA GLY A 131 9.52 -7.82 -22.28
C GLY A 131 10.15 -6.54 -21.72
N TRP A 132 10.11 -6.33 -20.42
CA TRP A 132 10.71 -5.18 -19.72
C TRP A 132 11.74 -5.65 -18.69
N SER A 133 12.85 -4.94 -18.59
CA SER A 133 13.82 -5.16 -17.52
C SER A 133 13.45 -4.40 -16.25
N LEU A 134 13.92 -4.91 -15.12
CA LEU A 134 14.07 -4.14 -13.89
C LEU A 134 15.41 -3.40 -13.94
N GLU A 135 15.40 -2.10 -13.81
CA GLU A 135 16.58 -1.26 -13.75
C GLU A 135 16.79 -0.71 -12.34
N GLN A 136 18.06 -0.61 -11.92
CA GLN A 136 18.41 0.13 -10.71
C GLN A 136 18.30 1.63 -10.98
N ILE A 137 17.58 2.38 -10.11
CA ILE A 137 17.34 3.82 -10.28
C ILE A 137 18.64 4.60 -10.03
N ASP A 138 19.33 4.29 -8.94
CA ASP A 138 20.58 4.95 -8.54
C ASP A 138 21.63 3.89 -8.19
N PRO A 139 22.55 3.58 -9.09
CA PRO A 139 23.65 2.68 -8.78
C PRO A 139 24.57 3.17 -7.65
N ASP A 140 24.59 4.48 -7.36
CA ASP A 140 25.37 5.08 -6.28
C ASP A 140 24.68 4.95 -4.90
N ASN A 141 23.40 4.54 -4.88
CA ASN A 141 22.70 4.09 -3.68
C ASN A 141 22.38 2.58 -3.74
N PRO A 142 23.38 1.69 -3.67
CA PRO A 142 23.15 0.24 -3.79
C PRO A 142 22.39 -0.36 -2.62
N CYS A 143 22.21 0.38 -1.52
CA CYS A 143 21.46 -0.05 -0.34
C CYS A 143 19.99 0.36 -0.35
N GLY A 144 19.52 1.06 -1.39
CA GLY A 144 18.15 1.59 -1.47
C GLY A 144 17.03 0.52 -1.55
N GLY A 145 17.37 -0.77 -1.50
CA GLY A 145 16.41 -1.86 -1.49
C GLY A 145 15.47 -1.82 -2.70
N ARG A 146 14.24 -2.31 -2.51
CA ARG A 146 13.21 -2.32 -3.57
C ARG A 146 12.88 -0.92 -4.11
N ASN A 147 13.02 0.11 -3.29
CA ASN A 147 12.72 1.50 -3.67
C ASN A 147 13.76 2.09 -4.63
N ASN A 148 14.85 1.38 -4.89
CA ASN A 148 15.89 1.72 -5.87
C ASN A 148 15.75 0.93 -7.19
N TRP A 149 14.57 0.31 -7.43
CA TRP A 149 14.32 -0.48 -8.63
C TRP A 149 12.95 -0.17 -9.22
N SER A 150 12.86 -0.17 -10.53
CA SER A 150 11.60 -0.08 -11.26
C SER A 150 11.75 -0.67 -12.67
N ALA A 151 10.61 -0.84 -13.35
CA ALA A 151 10.61 -1.22 -14.75
C ALA A 151 11.28 -0.17 -15.62
N SER A 152 12.09 -0.59 -16.58
CA SER A 152 12.66 0.27 -17.61
C SER A 152 11.59 1.14 -18.28
N THR A 153 11.95 2.39 -18.60
CA THR A 153 11.14 3.29 -19.45
C THR A 153 11.67 3.39 -20.89
N ALA A 154 12.72 2.64 -21.22
CA ALA A 154 13.27 2.59 -22.56
C ALA A 154 12.27 1.98 -23.54
N VAL A 155 12.15 2.57 -24.75
CA VAL A 155 11.24 2.06 -25.81
C VAL A 155 11.55 0.61 -26.20
N ALA A 156 12.80 0.18 -26.03
CA ALA A 156 13.22 -1.19 -26.31
C ALA A 156 12.90 -2.20 -25.20
N GLY A 157 12.42 -1.74 -24.04
CA GLY A 157 12.11 -2.60 -22.90
C GLY A 157 13.26 -2.76 -21.89
N GLY A 158 14.43 -2.16 -22.16
CA GLY A 158 15.61 -2.19 -21.30
C GLY A 158 16.78 -1.44 -21.95
N THR A 159 17.91 -1.34 -21.23
CA THR A 159 19.09 -0.54 -21.63
C THR A 159 20.42 -1.31 -21.49
N PRO A 160 20.51 -2.60 -21.90
CA PRO A 160 21.73 -3.38 -21.71
C PRO A 160 22.95 -2.69 -22.33
N GLY A 161 24.06 -2.63 -21.60
CA GLY A 161 25.32 -2.03 -22.01
C GLY A 161 25.36 -0.49 -21.94
N SER A 162 24.34 0.14 -21.37
CA SER A 162 24.24 1.60 -21.30
C SER A 162 23.59 2.07 -19.99
N LEU A 163 23.57 3.40 -19.79
CA LEU A 163 22.92 4.01 -18.63
C LEU A 163 21.44 3.64 -18.58
N ASN A 164 20.95 3.29 -17.42
CA ASN A 164 19.56 2.94 -17.18
C ASN A 164 18.60 4.06 -17.59
N ALA A 165 17.48 3.73 -18.22
CA ALA A 165 16.51 4.73 -18.69
C ALA A 165 15.81 5.47 -17.53
N ILE A 166 15.84 4.90 -16.34
CA ILE A 166 15.26 5.47 -15.11
C ILE A 166 16.32 6.07 -14.18
N ASP A 167 17.57 6.22 -14.65
CA ASP A 167 18.68 6.75 -13.84
C ASP A 167 18.33 8.11 -13.22
N ALA A 168 18.37 8.18 -11.90
CA ALA A 168 18.10 9.36 -11.11
C ALA A 168 18.65 9.19 -9.68
N PRO A 169 19.08 10.29 -9.01
CA PRO A 169 19.48 10.19 -7.60
C PRO A 169 18.37 9.64 -6.72
N ASN A 170 18.64 8.57 -5.99
CA ASN A 170 17.73 8.01 -4.99
C ASN A 170 18.11 8.49 -3.59
N VAL A 171 17.38 9.47 -3.10
CA VAL A 171 17.59 10.14 -1.81
C VAL A 171 16.51 9.81 -0.78
N PHE A 172 15.75 8.73 -0.98
CA PHE A 172 14.72 8.33 -0.05
C PHE A 172 15.34 7.83 1.27
N PRO A 173 14.94 8.42 2.43
CA PRO A 173 15.37 7.97 3.74
C PRO A 173 14.99 6.52 3.99
N PRO A 174 15.80 5.73 4.72
CA PRO A 174 15.41 4.39 5.14
C PRO A 174 14.19 4.45 6.06
N LYS A 175 13.34 3.43 5.97
CA LYS A 175 12.13 3.27 6.78
C LYS A 175 12.11 1.89 7.45
N VAL A 176 11.37 1.77 8.54
CA VAL A 176 11.03 0.45 9.07
C VAL A 176 10.04 -0.20 8.12
N GLU A 177 10.39 -1.36 7.59
CA GLU A 177 9.50 -2.18 6.75
C GLU A 177 8.56 -3.02 7.62
N ARG A 178 9.11 -3.63 8.67
CA ARG A 178 8.35 -4.41 9.65
C ARG A 178 9.09 -4.53 10.97
N PHE A 179 8.36 -4.88 12.02
CA PHE A 179 8.93 -5.21 13.32
C PHE A 179 8.11 -6.32 13.98
N GLN A 180 8.71 -6.99 14.97
CA GLN A 180 8.05 -8.05 15.72
C GLN A 180 8.62 -8.18 17.11
N LEU A 181 7.75 -8.24 18.13
CA LEU A 181 8.14 -8.68 19.47
C LEU A 181 8.25 -10.21 19.49
N ILE A 182 9.47 -10.70 19.71
CA ILE A 182 9.75 -12.15 19.76
C ILE A 182 9.45 -12.70 21.16
N THR A 183 9.80 -11.91 22.16
CA THR A 183 9.47 -12.15 23.58
C THR A 183 9.03 -10.83 24.19
N SER A 184 8.66 -10.84 25.48
CA SER A 184 8.29 -9.61 26.18
C SER A 184 9.40 -8.55 26.28
N ASN A 185 10.64 -8.84 25.89
CA ASN A 185 11.75 -7.89 25.95
C ASN A 185 12.72 -7.96 24.74
N ILE A 186 12.39 -8.75 23.70
CA ILE A 186 13.19 -8.85 22.47
C ILE A 186 12.37 -8.36 21.29
N LEU A 187 12.87 -7.33 20.63
CA LEU A 187 12.25 -6.71 19.45
C LEU A 187 13.13 -6.91 18.23
N HIS A 188 12.57 -7.46 17.17
CA HIS A 188 13.17 -7.52 15.85
C HIS A 188 12.65 -6.35 15.01
N ILE A 189 13.55 -5.68 14.28
CA ILE A 189 13.21 -4.62 13.32
C ILE A 189 13.89 -4.94 11.99
N TRP A 190 13.13 -4.82 10.89
CA TRP A 190 13.65 -4.87 9.52
C TRP A 190 13.40 -3.53 8.85
N PHE A 191 14.42 -3.06 8.15
CA PHE A 191 14.39 -1.83 7.36
C PHE A 191 14.22 -2.15 5.88
N ASP A 192 13.65 -1.24 5.12
CA ASP A 192 13.45 -1.33 3.67
C ASP A 192 14.75 -1.18 2.86
N GLN A 193 15.86 -0.86 3.53
CA GLN A 193 17.18 -0.64 2.95
C GLN A 193 18.27 -1.33 3.78
N GLN A 194 19.43 -1.56 3.16
CA GLN A 194 20.61 -2.03 3.92
C GLN A 194 21.17 -0.87 4.77
N MET A 195 21.23 -1.11 6.06
CA MET A 195 21.65 -0.12 7.04
C MET A 195 23.15 -0.20 7.36
N ASP A 196 23.73 0.92 7.80
CA ASP A 196 25.08 0.96 8.36
C ASP A 196 25.13 0.19 9.67
N PRO A 197 25.96 -0.89 9.77
CA PRO A 197 26.06 -1.69 10.98
C PRO A 197 26.50 -0.91 12.24
N ALA A 198 27.23 0.19 12.09
CA ALA A 198 27.65 1.00 13.22
C ALA A 198 26.47 1.82 13.78
N SER A 199 25.63 2.38 12.89
CA SER A 199 24.41 3.10 13.28
C SER A 199 23.41 2.17 13.96
N LEU A 200 23.22 0.93 13.45
CA LEU A 200 22.32 -0.07 14.05
C LEU A 200 22.75 -0.51 15.46
N ARG A 201 24.05 -0.57 15.74
CA ARG A 201 24.58 -0.94 17.08
C ARG A 201 24.52 0.19 18.09
N GLN A 202 24.29 1.41 17.65
CA GLN A 202 24.24 2.57 18.55
C GLN A 202 22.91 2.57 19.32
N LEU A 203 22.92 2.10 20.56
CA LEU A 203 21.72 1.92 21.40
C LEU A 203 20.93 3.21 21.61
N SER A 204 21.61 4.38 21.66
CA SER A 204 20.94 5.68 21.77
C SER A 204 20.11 6.08 20.54
N ASN A 205 20.19 5.31 19.43
CA ASN A 205 19.34 5.53 18.28
C ASN A 205 17.91 4.98 18.47
N TYR A 206 17.66 4.27 19.59
CA TYR A 206 16.38 3.66 19.93
C TYR A 206 15.98 4.11 21.33
N THR A 207 14.90 4.85 21.47
CA THR A 207 14.48 5.39 22.77
C THR A 207 13.00 5.18 23.01
N LEU A 208 12.62 4.49 24.08
CA LEU A 208 11.23 4.39 24.51
C LEU A 208 10.76 5.76 25.02
N GLU A 209 9.71 6.32 24.40
CA GLU A 209 9.23 7.67 24.70
C GLU A 209 8.80 7.82 26.16
N SER A 210 8.11 6.83 26.71
CA SER A 210 7.53 6.87 28.07
C SER A 210 8.55 6.82 29.18
N THR A 211 9.65 6.08 29.02
CA THR A 211 10.67 5.84 30.07
C THR A 211 12.00 6.48 29.77
N GLN A 212 12.21 6.97 28.55
CA GLN A 212 13.50 7.44 28.03
C GLN A 212 14.59 6.34 28.08
N ALA A 213 14.17 5.07 28.13
CA ALA A 213 15.07 3.92 28.15
C ALA A 213 15.51 3.54 26.73
N ASN A 214 16.78 3.14 26.61
CA ASN A 214 17.33 2.53 25.41
C ASN A 214 17.39 1.00 25.59
N PRO A 215 17.50 0.21 24.50
CA PRO A 215 17.82 -1.21 24.62
C PRO A 215 19.16 -1.40 25.32
N SER A 216 19.35 -2.54 25.97
CA SER A 216 20.62 -2.93 26.62
C SER A 216 21.60 -3.51 25.61
N GLU A 217 21.10 -4.14 24.54
CA GLU A 217 21.92 -4.80 23.52
C GLU A 217 21.26 -4.67 22.14
N ALA A 218 22.10 -4.67 21.07
CA ALA A 218 21.68 -4.70 19.69
C ALA A 218 22.50 -5.75 18.92
N TYR A 219 21.83 -6.75 18.37
CA TYR A 219 22.44 -7.81 17.60
C TYR A 219 22.08 -7.67 16.11
N LEU A 220 23.07 -7.90 15.24
CA LEU A 220 22.92 -7.84 13.80
C LEU A 220 23.06 -9.24 13.19
N ASN A 221 22.32 -9.48 12.12
CA ASN A 221 22.57 -10.63 11.27
C ASN A 221 23.63 -10.26 10.22
N PRO A 222 24.82 -10.91 10.22
CA PRO A 222 25.88 -10.58 9.25
C PRO A 222 25.49 -10.80 7.79
N SER A 223 24.46 -11.63 7.54
CA SER A 223 23.98 -11.97 6.20
C SER A 223 22.75 -11.14 5.78
N ASP A 224 22.26 -10.28 6.68
CA ASP A 224 21.07 -9.45 6.43
C ASP A 224 21.30 -8.03 7.00
N GLY A 225 21.75 -7.15 6.13
CA GLY A 225 22.02 -5.74 6.48
C GLY A 225 20.79 -4.91 6.76
N THR A 226 19.58 -5.47 6.62
CA THR A 226 18.32 -4.77 6.89
C THR A 226 17.80 -5.00 8.31
N PHE A 227 18.43 -5.89 9.08
CA PHE A 227 17.91 -6.44 10.33
C PHE A 227 18.66 -5.99 11.57
N VAL A 228 17.93 -5.74 12.66
CA VAL A 228 18.46 -5.60 14.01
C VAL A 228 17.54 -6.27 15.03
N GLU A 229 18.14 -7.00 15.98
CA GLU A 229 17.49 -7.49 17.19
C GLU A 229 17.86 -6.57 18.35
N LEU A 230 16.87 -6.01 19.05
CA LEU A 230 17.02 -5.16 20.22
C LEU A 230 16.57 -5.91 21.46
N VAL A 231 17.41 -5.90 22.51
CA VAL A 231 17.09 -6.47 23.82
C VAL A 231 16.89 -5.36 24.82
N PHE A 232 15.79 -5.38 25.56
CA PHE A 232 15.48 -4.43 26.62
C PHE A 232 15.67 -5.07 28.00
N GLU A 233 16.17 -4.31 28.99
CA GLU A 233 16.34 -4.84 30.36
C GLU A 233 14.99 -5.13 31.02
N GLN A 234 13.99 -4.28 30.75
CA GLN A 234 12.65 -4.44 31.29
C GLN A 234 11.73 -5.06 30.22
N ALA A 235 10.91 -6.00 30.67
CA ALA A 235 9.89 -6.58 29.81
C ALA A 235 8.78 -5.55 29.53
N PHE A 236 8.25 -5.57 28.32
CA PHE A 236 7.01 -4.88 27.99
C PHE A 236 5.86 -5.57 28.72
N GLU A 237 4.93 -4.80 29.23
CA GLU A 237 3.79 -5.29 30.00
C GLU A 237 2.57 -5.46 29.09
N ASP A 238 1.75 -6.50 29.39
CA ASP A 238 0.50 -6.76 28.67
C ASP A 238 -0.45 -5.55 28.73
N GLY A 239 -1.14 -5.28 27.63
CA GLY A 239 -2.12 -4.19 27.52
C GLY A 239 -1.53 -2.78 27.43
N ASN A 240 -0.19 -2.64 27.47
CA ASN A 240 0.47 -1.36 27.35
C ASN A 240 1.00 -1.14 25.92
N LEU A 241 0.66 0.02 25.36
CA LEU A 241 1.20 0.49 24.09
C LEU A 241 2.44 1.35 24.34
N TYR A 242 3.53 0.98 23.69
CA TYR A 242 4.80 1.69 23.76
C TYR A 242 5.09 2.39 22.43
N LYS A 243 5.77 3.53 22.50
CA LYS A 243 6.30 4.22 21.34
C LYS A 243 7.82 4.22 21.42
N LEU A 244 8.46 3.55 20.45
CA LEU A 244 9.91 3.53 20.29
C LEU A 244 10.30 4.58 19.24
N LEU A 245 10.97 5.62 19.69
CA LEU A 245 11.53 6.67 18.84
C LEU A 245 12.78 6.15 18.14
N LEU A 246 12.89 6.41 16.85
CA LEU A 246 13.99 6.05 15.99
C LEU A 246 14.74 7.32 15.58
N SER A 247 16.05 7.33 15.83
CA SER A 247 16.89 8.50 15.56
C SER A 247 17.14 8.68 14.06
N GLU A 248 17.23 9.91 13.58
CA GLU A 248 17.75 10.27 12.25
C GLU A 248 19.21 9.81 12.01
N ASN A 249 19.93 9.40 13.07
CA ASN A 249 21.25 8.80 12.98
C ASN A 249 21.22 7.28 12.69
N LEU A 250 20.06 6.66 12.55
CA LEU A 250 19.93 5.37 11.90
C LEU A 250 20.09 5.58 10.40
N MET A 251 21.25 5.21 9.88
CA MET A 251 21.67 5.52 8.52
C MET A 251 21.69 4.26 7.67
N ASN A 252 21.40 4.42 6.37
CA ASN A 252 21.65 3.37 5.40
C ASN A 252 23.16 3.26 5.07
N CYS A 253 23.54 2.30 4.21
CA CYS A 253 24.95 2.01 3.91
C CYS A 253 25.69 3.15 3.17
N ILE A 254 25.01 4.16 2.64
CA ILE A 254 25.63 5.36 2.07
C ILE A 254 25.55 6.58 3.01
N GLY A 255 25.05 6.42 4.24
CA GLY A 255 24.99 7.47 5.25
C GLY A 255 23.75 8.36 5.17
N LEU A 256 22.70 7.98 4.43
CA LEU A 256 21.42 8.65 4.45
C LEU A 256 20.63 8.20 5.69
N GLY A 257 20.23 9.14 6.53
CA GLY A 257 19.52 8.87 7.79
C GLY A 257 18.02 8.77 7.63
N MET A 258 17.35 8.19 8.64
CA MET A 258 15.89 8.17 8.74
C MET A 258 15.30 9.58 8.85
N ASP A 259 14.03 9.72 8.51
CA ASP A 259 13.29 10.97 8.72
C ASP A 259 13.22 11.33 10.21
N ALA A 260 13.36 12.63 10.50
CA ALA A 260 13.25 13.14 11.88
C ALA A 260 11.85 12.86 12.45
N GLY A 261 11.82 12.35 13.68
CA GLY A 261 10.56 11.98 14.34
C GLY A 261 10.01 10.62 13.98
N SER A 262 10.74 9.78 13.25
CA SER A 262 10.38 8.38 12.99
C SER A 262 10.16 7.60 14.28
N PHE A 263 9.16 6.76 14.32
CA PHE A 263 8.85 5.90 15.45
C PHE A 263 8.11 4.64 15.03
N ILE A 264 8.08 3.64 15.91
CA ILE A 264 7.17 2.50 15.83
C ILE A 264 6.34 2.44 17.10
N GLN A 265 5.07 1.99 16.96
CA GLN A 265 4.20 1.67 18.08
C GLN A 265 4.17 0.16 18.26
N LEU A 266 4.42 -0.31 19.47
CA LEU A 266 4.51 -1.74 19.77
C LEU A 266 3.87 -2.05 21.12
N GLY A 267 3.46 -3.29 21.29
CA GLY A 267 2.90 -3.83 22.52
C GLY A 267 2.80 -5.35 22.41
N LEU A 268 2.63 -6.02 23.54
CA LEU A 268 2.40 -7.45 23.53
C LEU A 268 0.99 -7.73 23.01
N PRO A 269 0.84 -8.58 21.96
CA PRO A 269 -0.48 -8.85 21.42
C PRO A 269 -1.30 -9.74 22.35
N ASP A 270 -2.57 -9.36 22.53
CA ASP A 270 -3.56 -10.16 23.23
C ASP A 270 -3.97 -11.39 22.41
N MET A 271 -4.47 -12.41 23.11
CA MET A 271 -5.09 -13.55 22.45
C MET A 271 -6.45 -13.15 21.84
N LEU A 272 -6.69 -13.59 20.60
CA LEU A 272 -7.93 -13.31 19.89
C LEU A 272 -9.13 -14.04 20.52
N GLU A 273 -10.16 -13.28 20.84
CA GLU A 273 -11.46 -13.71 21.31
C GLU A 273 -12.56 -13.34 20.30
N ALA A 274 -13.74 -13.98 20.42
CA ALA A 274 -14.87 -13.65 19.55
C ALA A 274 -15.28 -12.18 19.72
N GLY A 275 -15.38 -11.45 18.61
CA GLY A 275 -15.74 -10.02 18.59
C GLY A 275 -14.58 -9.05 18.80
N ASP A 276 -13.35 -9.54 19.03
CA ASP A 276 -12.18 -8.65 19.14
C ASP A 276 -11.81 -7.98 17.81
N ILE A 277 -12.07 -8.67 16.69
CA ILE A 277 -11.95 -8.14 15.34
C ILE A 277 -13.28 -8.32 14.63
N LEU A 278 -13.78 -7.25 14.03
CA LEU A 278 -15.01 -7.24 13.25
C LEU A 278 -14.73 -7.03 11.77
N ILE A 279 -15.50 -7.69 10.90
CA ILE A 279 -15.57 -7.34 9.49
C ILE A 279 -16.28 -5.97 9.42
N ASN A 280 -15.62 -4.99 8.80
CA ASN A 280 -16.06 -3.59 8.75
C ASN A 280 -16.62 -3.18 7.39
N GLU A 281 -15.97 -3.63 6.32
CA GLU A 281 -16.36 -3.38 4.93
C GLU A 281 -16.03 -4.59 4.08
N ILE A 282 -16.84 -4.87 3.05
CA ILE A 282 -16.58 -5.95 2.10
C ILE A 282 -16.93 -5.52 0.68
N LEU A 283 -15.99 -5.71 -0.24
CA LEU A 283 -16.20 -5.64 -1.68
C LEU A 283 -16.08 -7.04 -2.27
N PHE A 284 -17.18 -7.56 -2.82
CA PHE A 284 -17.26 -8.90 -3.42
C PHE A 284 -17.61 -8.88 -4.91
N ASN A 285 -17.75 -7.70 -5.51
CA ASN A 285 -18.06 -7.51 -6.93
C ASN A 285 -17.30 -6.27 -7.46
N PRO A 286 -15.96 -6.37 -7.61
CA PRO A 286 -15.11 -5.25 -7.99
C PRO A 286 -15.32 -4.78 -9.43
N LEU A 287 -14.89 -3.57 -9.76
CA LEU A 287 -14.90 -3.01 -11.11
C LEU A 287 -13.83 -3.68 -12.01
N GLY A 288 -14.16 -3.95 -13.27
CA GLY A 288 -13.20 -4.40 -14.30
C GLY A 288 -12.29 -5.54 -13.83
N ASP A 289 -11.00 -5.27 -13.81
CA ASP A 289 -9.92 -6.14 -13.32
C ASP A 289 -9.57 -5.89 -11.85
N GLY A 290 -10.49 -5.29 -11.08
CA GLY A 290 -10.35 -5.05 -9.65
C GLY A 290 -10.28 -6.32 -8.83
N VAL A 291 -9.93 -6.16 -7.56
CA VAL A 291 -9.82 -7.27 -6.60
C VAL A 291 -10.86 -7.14 -5.50
N ASP A 292 -11.34 -8.28 -4.99
CA ASP A 292 -12.15 -8.32 -3.78
C ASP A 292 -11.31 -7.84 -2.59
N TYR A 293 -11.96 -7.22 -1.61
CA TYR A 293 -11.34 -6.92 -0.33
C TYR A 293 -12.29 -7.13 0.86
N VAL A 294 -11.70 -7.33 2.03
CA VAL A 294 -12.38 -7.32 3.33
C VAL A 294 -11.62 -6.39 4.26
N GLU A 295 -12.29 -5.39 4.78
CA GLU A 295 -11.72 -4.55 5.82
C GLU A 295 -12.13 -5.05 7.20
N VAL A 296 -11.20 -4.99 8.14
CA VAL A 296 -11.40 -5.40 9.52
C VAL A 296 -11.14 -4.23 10.48
N LEU A 297 -11.90 -4.20 11.56
CA LEU A 297 -11.84 -3.19 12.62
C LEU A 297 -11.51 -3.86 13.96
N ASN A 298 -10.62 -3.27 14.73
CA ASN A 298 -10.48 -3.53 16.16
C ASN A 298 -11.38 -2.56 16.94
N PRO A 299 -12.57 -2.96 17.38
CA PRO A 299 -13.51 -2.08 18.09
C PRO A 299 -13.17 -1.90 19.58
N GLY A 300 -12.22 -2.68 20.09
CA GLY A 300 -11.89 -2.78 21.52
C GLY A 300 -10.65 -1.98 21.91
N ASP A 301 -10.12 -2.32 23.08
CA ASP A 301 -8.93 -1.70 23.68
C ASP A 301 -7.69 -2.61 23.67
N LYS A 302 -7.82 -3.83 23.13
CA LYS A 302 -6.75 -4.82 23.01
C LYS A 302 -5.76 -4.47 21.89
N ILE A 303 -4.51 -4.91 22.06
CA ILE A 303 -3.52 -4.94 20.99
C ILE A 303 -3.61 -6.29 20.31
N LEU A 304 -4.02 -6.35 19.06
CA LEU A 304 -4.26 -7.58 18.34
C LEU A 304 -3.20 -7.77 17.24
N ASP A 305 -2.81 -9.02 16.96
CA ASP A 305 -1.87 -9.30 15.88
C ASP A 305 -2.57 -10.12 14.78
N LEU A 306 -2.61 -9.56 13.58
CA LEU A 306 -3.25 -10.20 12.42
C LEU A 306 -2.55 -11.49 11.96
N ASN A 307 -1.30 -11.76 12.39
CA ASN A 307 -0.67 -13.05 12.15
C ASN A 307 -1.36 -14.22 12.87
N GLN A 308 -2.25 -13.92 13.85
CA GLN A 308 -3.06 -14.89 14.54
C GLN A 308 -4.42 -15.13 13.86
N LEU A 309 -4.68 -14.48 12.71
CA LEU A 309 -5.98 -14.45 12.06
C LEU A 309 -5.95 -15.17 10.70
N TYR A 310 -7.02 -15.94 10.45
CA TYR A 310 -7.40 -16.42 9.13
C TYR A 310 -8.61 -15.66 8.61
N LEU A 311 -8.58 -15.28 7.34
CA LEU A 311 -9.75 -14.89 6.56
C LEU A 311 -10.22 -16.08 5.75
N GLY A 312 -11.53 -16.29 5.67
CA GLY A 312 -12.07 -17.41 4.92
C GLY A 312 -13.44 -17.18 4.32
N ASN A 313 -13.90 -18.18 3.58
CA ASN A 313 -15.27 -18.27 3.10
C ASN A 313 -15.93 -19.59 3.54
N ILE A 314 -17.24 -19.57 3.71
CA ILE A 314 -18.05 -20.76 3.95
C ILE A 314 -18.79 -21.10 2.67
N ARG A 315 -18.57 -22.31 2.13
CA ARG A 315 -19.25 -22.82 0.93
C ARG A 315 -20.27 -23.88 1.33
N GLN A 316 -21.49 -23.74 0.81
CA GLN A 316 -22.49 -24.80 0.90
C GLN A 316 -22.15 -25.91 -0.10
N THR A 317 -21.94 -27.13 0.40
CA THR A 317 -21.60 -28.30 -0.41
C THR A 317 -22.68 -29.36 -0.26
N ILE A 318 -23.88 -29.11 -0.84
CA ILE A 318 -25.01 -30.05 -0.77
C ILE A 318 -24.66 -31.33 -1.57
N PRO A 319 -24.81 -32.55 -1.00
CA PRO A 319 -25.44 -32.89 0.30
C PRO A 319 -24.49 -32.89 1.53
N ASN A 320 -23.23 -32.51 1.37
CA ASN A 320 -22.23 -32.49 2.45
C ASN A 320 -22.43 -31.29 3.38
N PRO A 321 -21.87 -31.33 4.61
CA PRO A 321 -21.85 -30.15 5.47
C PRO A 321 -21.07 -29.00 4.80
N PRO A 322 -21.32 -27.74 5.20
CA PRO A 322 -20.59 -26.60 4.70
C PRO A 322 -19.07 -26.78 4.85
N ASP A 323 -18.32 -26.41 3.84
CA ASP A 323 -16.86 -26.39 3.84
C ASP A 323 -16.34 -24.97 4.08
N THR A 324 -15.28 -24.84 4.88
CA THR A 324 -14.66 -23.55 5.21
C THR A 324 -13.23 -23.53 4.69
N ASN A 325 -12.96 -22.65 3.73
CA ASN A 325 -11.59 -22.42 3.26
C ASN A 325 -11.01 -21.24 4.03
N LEU A 326 -9.84 -21.45 4.63
CA LEU A 326 -9.15 -20.48 5.46
C LEU A 326 -7.78 -20.15 4.87
N TYR A 327 -7.45 -18.88 4.86
CA TYR A 327 -6.19 -18.34 4.37
C TYR A 327 -5.57 -17.47 5.47
N PRO A 328 -4.27 -17.63 5.78
CA PRO A 328 -3.62 -16.78 6.78
C PRO A 328 -3.63 -15.33 6.28
N VAL A 329 -3.98 -14.39 7.15
CA VAL A 329 -4.00 -12.97 6.80
C VAL A 329 -2.59 -12.49 6.51
N THR A 330 -1.66 -12.80 7.39
CA THR A 330 -0.24 -12.49 7.22
C THR A 330 0.62 -13.53 7.95
N THR A 331 1.87 -13.70 7.53
CA THR A 331 2.87 -14.52 8.23
C THR A 331 3.74 -13.67 9.16
N ASP A 332 3.83 -12.38 8.89
CA ASP A 332 4.55 -11.41 9.71
C ASP A 332 3.62 -10.78 10.75
N SER A 333 4.18 -10.28 11.85
CA SER A 333 3.41 -9.54 12.85
C SER A 333 2.88 -8.24 12.25
N TYR A 334 1.56 -8.05 12.35
CA TYR A 334 0.89 -6.80 12.01
C TYR A 334 -0.06 -6.44 13.16
N LEU A 335 0.32 -5.46 13.96
CA LEU A 335 -0.45 -5.06 15.11
C LEU A 335 -1.65 -4.20 14.69
N LEU A 336 -2.86 -4.72 14.93
CA LEU A 336 -4.10 -3.99 14.81
C LEU A 336 -4.43 -3.33 16.16
N LEU A 337 -4.09 -2.06 16.28
CA LEU A 337 -4.24 -1.28 17.50
C LEU A 337 -5.72 -0.92 17.79
N PRO A 338 -6.07 -0.52 19.03
CA PRO A 338 -7.41 -0.06 19.39
C PRO A 338 -7.96 0.99 18.42
N GLY A 339 -9.17 0.75 17.92
CA GLY A 339 -9.88 1.65 17.01
C GLY A 339 -9.30 1.72 15.59
N LYS A 340 -8.33 0.86 15.22
CA LYS A 340 -7.70 0.87 13.89
C LYS A 340 -8.36 -0.12 12.94
N LEU A 341 -8.20 0.20 11.65
CA LEU A 341 -8.64 -0.58 10.51
C LEU A 341 -7.46 -1.30 9.86
N ALA A 342 -7.73 -2.41 9.19
CA ALA A 342 -6.81 -3.03 8.24
C ALA A 342 -7.61 -3.57 7.05
N LEU A 343 -7.20 -3.24 5.85
CA LEU A 343 -7.83 -3.72 4.62
C LEU A 343 -7.06 -4.92 4.08
N LEU A 344 -7.75 -6.04 3.94
CA LEU A 344 -7.22 -7.32 3.46
C LEU A 344 -7.54 -7.46 1.97
N CYS A 345 -6.54 -7.60 1.11
CA CYS A 345 -6.71 -7.75 -0.33
C CYS A 345 -5.53 -8.52 -0.95
N THR A 346 -5.58 -8.79 -2.25
CA THR A 346 -4.45 -9.40 -2.98
C THR A 346 -3.52 -8.37 -3.64
N ASN A 347 -4.01 -7.15 -3.88
CA ASN A 347 -3.24 -6.09 -4.53
C ASN A 347 -3.77 -4.72 -4.10
N GLY A 348 -3.05 -4.08 -3.18
CA GLY A 348 -3.42 -2.78 -2.62
C GLY A 348 -3.34 -1.64 -3.65
N ASN A 349 -2.44 -1.72 -4.63
CA ASN A 349 -2.34 -0.70 -5.68
C ASN A 349 -3.59 -0.63 -6.54
N ILE A 350 -4.18 -1.79 -6.90
CA ILE A 350 -5.44 -1.86 -7.66
C ILE A 350 -6.58 -1.25 -6.83
N VAL A 351 -6.64 -1.54 -5.52
CA VAL A 351 -7.66 -0.94 -4.64
C VAL A 351 -7.50 0.57 -4.58
N ALA A 352 -6.30 1.08 -4.35
CA ALA A 352 -6.01 2.52 -4.27
C ALA A 352 -6.30 3.24 -5.61
N GLU A 353 -6.06 2.60 -6.75
CA GLU A 353 -6.38 3.14 -8.07
C GLU A 353 -7.90 3.25 -8.28
N GLN A 354 -8.67 2.23 -7.88
CA GLN A 354 -10.13 2.22 -8.03
C GLN A 354 -10.85 3.09 -7.00
N TYR A 355 -10.25 3.27 -5.82
CA TYR A 355 -10.74 4.10 -4.73
C TYR A 355 -9.70 5.17 -4.35
N PRO A 356 -9.60 6.28 -5.13
CA PRO A 356 -8.57 7.30 -4.91
C PRO A 356 -8.65 8.00 -3.54
N VAL A 357 -9.83 7.96 -2.91
CA VAL A 357 -10.02 8.39 -1.52
C VAL A 357 -9.92 7.16 -0.64
N SER A 358 -8.70 6.81 -0.23
CA SER A 358 -8.38 5.63 0.59
C SER A 358 -7.14 5.90 1.44
N ASP A 359 -6.86 5.04 2.42
CA ASP A 359 -5.62 5.04 3.19
C ASP A 359 -4.81 3.75 2.92
N PRO A 360 -3.92 3.76 1.91
CA PRO A 360 -3.12 2.59 1.57
C PRO A 360 -2.14 2.13 2.66
N GLU A 361 -1.85 2.95 3.67
CA GLU A 361 -0.92 2.58 4.75
C GLU A 361 -1.45 1.44 5.63
N VAL A 362 -2.77 1.23 5.64
CA VAL A 362 -3.40 0.15 6.40
C VAL A 362 -3.74 -1.08 5.55
N PHE A 363 -3.28 -1.14 4.30
CA PHE A 363 -3.53 -2.26 3.42
C PHE A 363 -2.59 -3.43 3.73
N VAL A 364 -3.17 -4.62 3.88
CA VAL A 364 -2.47 -5.89 4.14
C VAL A 364 -2.65 -6.79 2.93
N GLU A 365 -1.61 -6.95 2.13
CA GLU A 365 -1.64 -7.84 0.97
C GLU A 365 -1.49 -9.30 1.41
N MET A 366 -2.50 -10.11 1.07
CA MET A 366 -2.53 -11.54 1.34
C MET A 366 -1.95 -12.33 0.16
N ASN A 367 -1.10 -13.32 0.42
CA ASN A 367 -0.56 -14.22 -0.61
C ASN A 367 -1.65 -15.05 -1.31
N SER A 368 -2.76 -15.30 -0.64
CA SER A 368 -3.94 -16.00 -1.17
C SER A 368 -5.18 -15.46 -0.49
N PHE A 369 -6.26 -15.30 -1.23
CA PHE A 369 -7.50 -14.68 -0.76
C PHE A 369 -8.70 -15.62 -0.98
N PRO A 370 -9.72 -15.62 -0.08
CA PRO A 370 -10.94 -16.39 -0.32
C PRO A 370 -11.69 -15.87 -1.54
N SER A 371 -12.31 -16.77 -2.28
CA SER A 371 -13.19 -16.37 -3.39
C SER A 371 -14.58 -15.99 -2.84
N TYR A 372 -15.02 -14.79 -3.12
CA TYR A 372 -16.33 -14.28 -2.75
C TYR A 372 -17.22 -14.16 -4.00
N PRO A 373 -18.29 -15.00 -4.12
CA PRO A 373 -19.20 -14.89 -5.26
C PRO A 373 -19.95 -13.55 -5.27
N ASN A 374 -20.16 -12.97 -6.47
CA ASN A 374 -20.78 -11.65 -6.64
C ASN A 374 -22.26 -11.57 -6.19
N THR A 375 -22.93 -12.72 -5.98
CA THR A 375 -24.35 -12.76 -5.65
C THR A 375 -24.66 -12.98 -4.17
N GLU A 376 -23.96 -13.92 -3.54
CA GLU A 376 -24.11 -14.24 -2.12
C GLU A 376 -22.91 -15.03 -1.60
N GLY A 377 -22.57 -14.85 -0.35
CA GLY A 377 -21.47 -15.56 0.29
C GLY A 377 -21.40 -15.31 1.80
N THR A 378 -20.38 -15.88 2.42
CA THR A 378 -20.10 -15.67 3.83
C THR A 378 -18.61 -15.47 4.02
N ALA A 379 -18.23 -14.31 4.53
CA ALA A 379 -16.89 -14.03 5.02
C ALA A 379 -16.77 -14.45 6.48
N VAL A 380 -15.64 -15.04 6.86
CA VAL A 380 -15.40 -15.55 8.21
C VAL A 380 -13.99 -15.22 8.66
N LEU A 381 -13.86 -14.77 9.90
CA LEU A 381 -12.61 -14.56 10.60
C LEU A 381 -12.42 -15.66 11.65
N MET A 382 -11.29 -16.35 11.61
CA MET A 382 -10.97 -17.44 12.52
C MET A 382 -9.60 -17.23 13.14
N SER A 383 -9.43 -17.57 14.42
CA SER A 383 -8.10 -17.59 15.03
C SER A 383 -7.29 -18.81 14.57
N LEU A 384 -5.97 -18.79 14.78
CA LEU A 384 -5.08 -19.95 14.56
C LEU A 384 -5.52 -21.20 15.34
N THR A 385 -6.23 -21.04 16.46
CA THR A 385 -6.75 -22.15 17.28
C THR A 385 -8.09 -22.69 16.78
N GLY A 386 -8.63 -22.14 15.68
CA GLY A 386 -9.92 -22.53 15.09
C GLY A 386 -11.14 -21.92 15.77
N LYS A 387 -10.97 -20.86 16.57
CA LYS A 387 -12.07 -20.12 17.21
C LYS A 387 -12.65 -19.12 16.21
N LEU A 388 -13.99 -19.08 16.11
CA LEU A 388 -14.69 -18.05 15.33
C LEU A 388 -14.48 -16.68 16.01
N ILE A 389 -13.97 -15.72 15.25
CA ILE A 389 -13.75 -14.34 15.70
C ILE A 389 -14.92 -13.48 15.25
N ASP A 390 -15.25 -13.49 13.96
CA ASP A 390 -16.39 -12.79 13.40
C ASP A 390 -16.89 -13.49 12.13
N LYS A 391 -18.14 -13.20 11.72
CA LYS A 391 -18.75 -13.80 10.54
C LYS A 391 -19.81 -12.88 9.97
N MET A 392 -19.79 -12.66 8.65
CA MET A 392 -20.76 -11.86 7.92
C MET A 392 -21.25 -12.62 6.69
N SER A 393 -22.57 -12.79 6.56
CA SER A 393 -23.21 -13.37 5.38
C SER A 393 -23.81 -12.24 4.54
N TYR A 394 -23.42 -12.17 3.27
CA TYR A 394 -23.86 -11.12 2.36
C TYR A 394 -24.67 -11.68 1.19
N THR A 395 -25.51 -10.81 0.63
CA THR A 395 -26.15 -11.03 -0.67
C THR A 395 -26.15 -9.71 -1.46
N GLU A 396 -26.18 -9.79 -2.80
CA GLU A 396 -26.30 -8.58 -3.64
C GLU A 396 -27.57 -7.74 -3.35
N LYS A 397 -28.58 -8.35 -2.72
CA LYS A 397 -29.83 -7.68 -2.32
C LYS A 397 -29.67 -6.75 -1.12
N MET A 398 -28.55 -6.82 -0.41
CA MET A 398 -28.23 -5.92 0.70
C MET A 398 -27.77 -4.55 0.19
N HIS A 399 -27.44 -4.44 -1.11
CA HIS A 399 -27.16 -3.14 -1.71
C HIS A 399 -28.40 -2.27 -1.77
N PHE A 400 -28.18 -0.97 -1.69
CA PHE A 400 -29.23 0.04 -1.74
C PHE A 400 -30.08 -0.12 -3.01
N PRO A 401 -31.42 -0.33 -2.90
CA PRO A 401 -32.26 -0.74 -4.03
C PRO A 401 -32.39 0.29 -5.15
N LEU A 402 -32.02 1.55 -4.93
CA LEU A 402 -32.07 2.61 -5.94
C LEU A 402 -30.76 2.76 -6.73
N LEU A 403 -29.72 2.00 -6.40
CA LEU A 403 -28.51 1.95 -7.20
C LEU A 403 -28.77 1.23 -8.54
N ASN A 404 -28.39 1.87 -9.63
CA ASN A 404 -28.50 1.29 -10.96
C ASN A 404 -27.43 0.22 -11.23
N ILE A 405 -26.29 0.33 -10.60
CA ILE A 405 -25.12 -0.56 -10.71
C ILE A 405 -24.57 -0.79 -9.32
N VAL A 406 -24.39 -2.05 -8.95
CA VAL A 406 -23.79 -2.46 -7.66
C VAL A 406 -22.35 -2.97 -7.83
N LYS A 407 -21.86 -3.05 -9.06
CA LYS A 407 -20.46 -3.41 -9.33
C LYS A 407 -19.54 -2.28 -8.90
N GLY A 408 -18.52 -2.59 -8.10
CA GLY A 408 -17.62 -1.60 -7.51
C GLY A 408 -18.21 -0.88 -6.30
N VAL A 409 -19.31 -1.37 -5.73
CA VAL A 409 -19.92 -0.81 -4.51
C VAL A 409 -19.68 -1.79 -3.37
N SER A 410 -19.06 -1.34 -2.28
CA SER A 410 -18.88 -2.15 -1.09
C SER A 410 -20.11 -2.15 -0.18
N LEU A 411 -20.19 -3.13 0.71
CA LEU A 411 -21.08 -3.11 1.86
C LEU A 411 -20.30 -2.67 3.10
N GLU A 412 -20.75 -1.61 3.73
CA GLU A 412 -20.20 -1.03 4.94
C GLU A 412 -21.03 -1.40 6.17
N ARG A 413 -20.37 -1.67 7.29
CA ARG A 413 -20.98 -1.83 8.60
C ARG A 413 -21.48 -0.49 9.12
N ILE A 414 -22.71 -0.44 9.62
CA ILE A 414 -23.34 0.75 10.22
C ILE A 414 -22.88 0.95 11.66
N SER A 415 -22.84 -0.13 12.44
CA SER A 415 -22.53 -0.09 13.88
C SER A 415 -21.64 -1.25 14.32
N ALA A 416 -20.53 -0.93 14.99
CA ALA A 416 -19.66 -1.95 15.59
C ALA A 416 -20.31 -2.72 16.77
N SER A 417 -21.34 -2.15 17.41
CA SER A 417 -22.05 -2.79 18.52
C SER A 417 -23.16 -3.75 18.09
N ALA A 418 -23.61 -3.67 16.82
CA ALA A 418 -24.61 -4.58 16.28
C ALA A 418 -23.96 -5.85 15.71
N ALA A 419 -24.74 -6.94 15.63
CA ALA A 419 -24.24 -8.23 15.16
C ALA A 419 -23.78 -8.16 13.70
N SER A 420 -22.69 -8.84 13.38
CA SER A 420 -22.14 -8.88 12.02
C SER A 420 -23.02 -9.66 11.03
N ASP A 421 -23.77 -10.66 11.52
CA ASP A 421 -24.72 -11.47 10.73
C ASP A 421 -26.12 -10.82 10.61
N ASP A 422 -26.32 -9.61 11.18
CA ASP A 422 -27.57 -8.86 11.03
C ASP A 422 -27.53 -8.09 9.68
N PRO A 423 -28.39 -8.43 8.69
CA PRO A 423 -28.40 -7.74 7.41
C PRO A 423 -28.71 -6.24 7.52
N ASP A 424 -29.46 -5.83 8.53
CA ASP A 424 -29.82 -4.42 8.74
C ASP A 424 -28.64 -3.57 9.29
N ASN A 425 -27.55 -4.24 9.69
CA ASN A 425 -26.30 -3.58 10.10
C ASN A 425 -25.35 -3.27 8.92
N TRP A 426 -25.81 -3.47 7.69
CA TRP A 426 -24.98 -3.27 6.50
C TRP A 426 -25.70 -2.41 5.47
N HIS A 427 -24.94 -1.55 4.82
CA HIS A 427 -25.45 -0.68 3.76
C HIS A 427 -24.40 -0.52 2.65
N SER A 428 -24.87 -0.21 1.44
CA SER A 428 -23.96 0.22 0.37
C SER A 428 -23.17 1.44 0.78
N ALA A 429 -21.87 1.46 0.52
CA ALA A 429 -21.07 2.68 0.67
C ALA A 429 -21.70 3.85 -0.11
N ALA A 430 -21.53 5.07 0.41
CA ALA A 430 -22.10 6.26 -0.20
C ALA A 430 -21.48 6.56 -1.57
N GLU A 431 -22.31 7.03 -2.50
CA GLU A 431 -21.84 7.56 -3.78
C GLU A 431 -20.88 8.74 -3.59
N SER A 432 -21.19 9.60 -2.62
CA SER A 432 -20.35 10.74 -2.22
C SER A 432 -18.97 10.34 -1.69
N ALA A 433 -18.81 9.10 -1.21
CA ALA A 433 -17.53 8.51 -0.79
C ALA A 433 -16.86 7.69 -1.90
N GLY A 434 -17.42 7.67 -3.12
CA GLY A 434 -16.90 6.89 -4.24
C GLY A 434 -17.25 5.41 -4.20
N PHE A 435 -18.33 5.04 -3.49
CA PHE A 435 -18.84 3.67 -3.35
C PHE A 435 -17.94 2.69 -2.57
N GLY A 436 -16.98 3.20 -1.79
CA GLY A 436 -16.12 2.47 -0.88
C GLY A 436 -15.25 3.40 -0.07
N THR A 437 -14.82 2.97 1.12
CA THR A 437 -13.98 3.74 2.04
C THR A 437 -12.73 2.96 2.50
N PRO A 438 -11.96 2.34 1.59
CA PRO A 438 -10.84 1.47 1.95
C PRO A 438 -9.81 2.15 2.86
N GLY A 439 -9.63 1.65 4.08
CA GLY A 439 -8.72 2.18 5.09
C GLY A 439 -9.24 3.39 5.85
N LEU A 440 -10.45 3.87 5.57
CA LEU A 440 -11.06 5.03 6.18
C LEU A 440 -12.33 4.66 6.99
N ALA A 441 -12.84 5.62 7.75
CA ALA A 441 -14.12 5.41 8.44
C ALA A 441 -15.24 5.21 7.42
N ASN A 442 -16.13 4.24 7.68
CA ASN A 442 -17.30 3.95 6.84
C ASN A 442 -18.18 5.18 6.65
N SER A 443 -18.60 5.44 5.42
CA SER A 443 -19.51 6.52 5.07
C SER A 443 -20.91 6.34 5.68
N MET A 444 -21.27 5.10 5.97
CA MET A 444 -22.58 4.70 6.52
C MET A 444 -22.57 4.49 8.03
N THR A 445 -21.54 4.95 8.73
CA THR A 445 -21.50 4.86 10.21
C THR A 445 -22.62 5.70 10.83
N MET A 446 -23.34 5.12 11.79
CA MET A 446 -24.39 5.85 12.52
C MET A 446 -23.77 6.97 13.37
N ASN A 447 -24.21 8.19 13.17
CA ASN A 447 -23.73 9.34 13.94
C ASN A 447 -24.45 9.41 15.28
N THR A 448 -23.69 9.28 16.38
CA THR A 448 -24.25 9.32 17.75
C THR A 448 -24.33 10.73 18.34
N THR A 449 -23.83 11.74 17.65
CA THR A 449 -23.85 13.13 18.10
C THR A 449 -25.10 13.82 17.52
N PRO A 450 -26.11 14.21 18.33
CA PRO A 450 -27.27 14.92 17.82
C PRO A 450 -26.85 16.24 17.16
N SER A 451 -27.19 16.41 15.90
CA SER A 451 -27.01 17.68 15.18
C SER A 451 -28.22 18.60 15.39
N THR A 452 -27.96 19.90 15.60
CA THR A 452 -29.01 20.90 15.63
C THR A 452 -29.40 21.36 14.22
N ASP A 453 -28.47 21.29 13.27
CA ASP A 453 -28.64 21.70 11.89
C ASP A 453 -28.20 20.60 10.95
N GLU A 454 -29.16 19.87 10.37
CA GLU A 454 -28.86 18.73 9.47
C GLU A 454 -28.28 19.20 8.12
N ILE A 455 -28.52 20.46 7.71
CA ILE A 455 -27.87 21.11 6.55
C ILE A 455 -27.36 22.49 6.98
N SER A 456 -26.12 22.79 6.60
CA SER A 456 -25.49 24.09 6.87
C SER A 456 -24.66 24.57 5.68
N ILE A 457 -24.46 25.89 5.57
CA ILE A 457 -23.71 26.53 4.49
C ILE A 457 -22.57 27.36 5.07
N SER A 458 -21.35 27.20 4.52
CA SER A 458 -20.19 27.99 4.95
C SER A 458 -19.20 28.18 3.80
N PRO A 459 -18.77 29.43 3.50
CA PRO A 459 -19.32 30.69 3.99
C PRO A 459 -20.70 31.00 3.40
N GLU A 460 -21.57 31.70 4.14
CA GLU A 460 -22.86 32.16 3.66
C GLU A 460 -22.76 33.25 2.58
N ILE A 461 -21.63 33.92 2.48
CA ILE A 461 -21.31 34.94 1.47
C ILE A 461 -19.99 34.55 0.81
N PHE A 462 -20.00 34.38 -0.51
CA PHE A 462 -18.82 34.06 -1.26
C PHE A 462 -18.72 34.87 -2.56
N SER A 463 -17.50 35.00 -3.09
CA SER A 463 -17.19 35.80 -4.28
C SER A 463 -16.44 34.96 -5.29
N PRO A 464 -17.10 34.30 -6.25
CA PRO A 464 -16.43 33.39 -7.19
C PRO A 464 -15.65 34.17 -8.27
N ASP A 465 -14.65 34.99 -7.89
CA ASP A 465 -13.85 35.82 -8.79
C ASP A 465 -12.48 35.26 -9.10
N GLY A 466 -12.07 34.14 -8.43
CA GLY A 466 -10.84 33.43 -8.70
C GLY A 466 -9.62 34.05 -8.02
N ASP A 467 -9.83 34.87 -6.98
CA ASP A 467 -8.73 35.49 -6.22
C ASP A 467 -8.14 34.58 -5.13
N GLY A 468 -8.76 33.40 -4.91
CA GLY A 468 -8.37 32.41 -3.93
C GLY A 468 -8.97 32.62 -2.54
N VAL A 469 -9.91 33.59 -2.38
CA VAL A 469 -10.55 33.90 -1.10
C VAL A 469 -12.08 33.82 -1.25
N ASP A 470 -12.69 32.85 -0.56
CA ASP A 470 -14.13 32.62 -0.60
C ASP A 470 -14.71 32.50 -2.03
N ASP A 471 -13.99 31.82 -2.92
CA ASP A 471 -14.41 31.60 -4.32
C ASP A 471 -15.57 30.60 -4.45
N ALA A 472 -15.88 29.88 -3.39
CA ALA A 472 -16.93 28.87 -3.36
C ALA A 472 -17.56 28.79 -1.96
N THR A 473 -18.74 28.17 -1.89
CA THR A 473 -19.39 27.84 -0.62
C THR A 473 -19.56 26.34 -0.49
N SER A 474 -19.43 25.84 0.72
CA SER A 474 -19.65 24.44 1.09
C SER A 474 -21.05 24.27 1.66
N ILE A 475 -21.78 23.29 1.17
CA ILE A 475 -23.07 22.86 1.69
C ILE A 475 -22.77 21.56 2.44
N ASN A 476 -22.82 21.62 3.77
CA ASN A 476 -22.49 20.50 4.64
C ASN A 476 -23.79 19.81 5.09
N TYR A 477 -23.75 18.49 5.23
CA TYR A 477 -24.86 17.73 5.79
C TYR A 477 -24.38 16.83 6.92
N LEU A 478 -25.28 16.63 7.92
CA LEU A 478 -25.04 15.77 9.07
C LEU A 478 -26.37 15.16 9.50
N PHE A 479 -26.58 13.88 9.18
CA PHE A 479 -27.80 13.14 9.45
C PHE A 479 -27.61 12.17 10.62
N ASP A 480 -28.68 11.91 11.37
CA ASP A 480 -28.68 10.96 12.47
C ASP A 480 -28.51 9.51 11.99
N GLU A 481 -29.03 9.20 10.79
CA GLU A 481 -29.00 7.88 10.19
C GLU A 481 -28.37 7.92 8.80
N PRO A 482 -27.66 6.87 8.35
CA PRO A 482 -27.15 6.77 6.99
C PRO A 482 -28.23 6.33 5.99
N GLY A 483 -27.89 6.38 4.68
CA GLY A 483 -28.75 5.81 3.63
C GLY A 483 -29.81 6.75 3.08
N TYR A 484 -29.67 8.04 3.28
CA TYR A 484 -30.50 9.02 2.60
C TYR A 484 -30.07 9.22 1.15
N THR A 485 -31.07 9.51 0.31
CA THR A 485 -30.83 10.04 -1.04
C THR A 485 -31.01 11.55 -1.01
N LEU A 486 -29.99 12.29 -1.44
CA LEU A 486 -29.91 13.75 -1.40
C LEU A 486 -30.09 14.36 -2.78
N ASN A 487 -30.91 15.40 -2.86
CA ASN A 487 -30.96 16.32 -3.98
C ASN A 487 -30.63 17.73 -3.50
N ILE A 488 -29.78 18.45 -4.23
CA ILE A 488 -29.50 19.87 -3.96
C ILE A 488 -29.76 20.69 -5.22
N LEU A 489 -30.66 21.64 -5.09
CA LEU A 489 -31.06 22.56 -6.13
C LEU A 489 -30.71 23.99 -5.72
N ILE A 490 -30.17 24.76 -6.64
CA ILE A 490 -29.87 26.19 -6.43
C ILE A 490 -30.91 27.02 -7.21
N PHE A 491 -31.55 27.93 -6.50
CA PHE A 491 -32.53 28.86 -7.07
C PHE A 491 -32.05 30.31 -6.90
N ASN A 492 -32.41 31.20 -7.85
CA ASN A 492 -32.24 32.62 -7.66
C ASN A 492 -33.40 33.22 -6.83
N SER A 493 -33.33 34.51 -6.50
CA SER A 493 -34.34 35.21 -5.72
C SER A 493 -35.73 35.30 -6.41
N ALA A 494 -35.81 35.04 -7.72
CA ALA A 494 -37.06 34.96 -8.47
C ALA A 494 -37.67 33.55 -8.48
N GLY A 495 -37.03 32.57 -7.82
CA GLY A 495 -37.46 31.17 -7.77
C GLY A 495 -37.16 30.37 -9.03
N GLN A 496 -36.28 30.87 -9.90
CA GLN A 496 -35.83 30.13 -11.07
C GLN A 496 -34.67 29.18 -10.66
N GLN A 497 -34.75 27.91 -11.05
CA GLN A 497 -33.69 26.98 -10.85
C GLN A 497 -32.47 27.37 -11.69
N ILE A 498 -31.31 27.49 -11.05
CA ILE A 498 -30.05 27.89 -11.63
C ILE A 498 -29.14 26.66 -11.85
N ARG A 499 -29.14 25.74 -10.89
CA ARG A 499 -28.33 24.51 -10.97
C ARG A 499 -29.01 23.39 -10.21
N HIS A 500 -28.86 22.15 -10.72
CA HIS A 500 -29.08 20.92 -9.98
C HIS A 500 -27.74 20.41 -9.55
N LEU A 501 -27.33 20.78 -8.36
CA LEU A 501 -25.95 20.55 -7.86
C LEU A 501 -25.72 19.10 -7.50
N VAL A 502 -26.67 18.44 -6.82
CA VAL A 502 -26.66 17.02 -6.45
C VAL A 502 -27.97 16.40 -6.95
N LYS A 503 -27.86 15.24 -7.64
CA LYS A 503 -28.98 14.59 -8.35
C LYS A 503 -29.23 13.19 -7.82
N SER A 504 -30.09 13.09 -6.78
CA SER A 504 -30.49 11.79 -6.19
C SER A 504 -29.31 10.91 -5.79
N GLU A 505 -28.32 11.49 -5.14
CA GLU A 505 -27.09 10.84 -4.69
C GLU A 505 -27.32 10.13 -3.36
N LEU A 506 -26.86 8.88 -3.26
CA LEU A 506 -26.80 8.17 -1.98
C LEU A 506 -25.69 8.78 -1.13
N VAL A 507 -26.04 9.29 0.04
CA VAL A 507 -25.11 9.98 0.94
C VAL A 507 -24.92 9.22 2.24
N GLY A 508 -23.75 9.38 2.84
CA GLY A 508 -23.45 8.92 4.19
C GLY A 508 -24.17 9.74 5.26
N SER A 509 -23.85 9.45 6.52
CA SER A 509 -24.38 10.24 7.65
C SER A 509 -23.81 11.66 7.70
N GLU A 510 -22.64 11.91 7.15
CA GLU A 510 -22.02 13.23 7.04
C GLU A 510 -21.32 13.43 5.69
N GLY A 511 -21.16 14.69 5.29
CA GLY A 511 -20.45 15.03 4.08
C GLY A 511 -20.63 16.49 3.66
N GLN A 512 -20.05 16.82 2.50
CA GLN A 512 -20.12 18.18 1.96
C GLN A 512 -20.20 18.19 0.43
N THR A 513 -20.83 19.21 -0.11
CA THR A 513 -20.86 19.52 -1.54
C THR A 513 -20.50 20.97 -1.76
N ILE A 514 -19.69 21.27 -2.78
CA ILE A 514 -19.21 22.62 -3.06
C ILE A 514 -19.97 23.24 -4.23
N TRP A 515 -20.47 24.47 -4.03
CA TRP A 515 -20.97 25.28 -5.11
C TRP A 515 -20.06 26.47 -5.38
N ASN A 516 -19.53 26.52 -6.58
CA ASN A 516 -18.55 27.51 -7.07
C ASN A 516 -19.20 28.68 -7.82
N GLY A 517 -20.49 28.95 -7.60
CA GLY A 517 -21.19 30.07 -8.24
C GLY A 517 -21.43 29.93 -9.75
N LEU A 518 -21.38 28.69 -10.29
CA LEU A 518 -21.70 28.44 -11.69
C LEU A 518 -23.14 27.91 -11.85
N ASP A 519 -23.78 28.27 -12.98
CA ASP A 519 -25.06 27.73 -13.39
C ASP A 519 -24.94 26.33 -14.04
N GLU A 520 -26.04 25.73 -14.52
CA GLU A 520 -26.07 24.43 -15.19
C GLU A 520 -25.23 24.39 -16.47
N ASN A 521 -24.97 25.54 -17.11
CA ASN A 521 -24.17 25.65 -18.33
C ASN A 521 -22.71 26.00 -18.08
N GLY A 522 -22.28 26.07 -16.80
CA GLY A 522 -20.93 26.44 -16.41
C GLY A 522 -20.64 27.95 -16.47
N ASN A 523 -21.67 28.81 -16.63
CA ASN A 523 -21.50 30.26 -16.58
C ASN A 523 -21.56 30.76 -15.13
N ARG A 524 -20.78 31.80 -14.82
CA ARG A 524 -20.84 32.47 -13.53
C ARG A 524 -22.23 33.13 -13.35
N VAL A 525 -22.82 32.89 -12.19
CA VAL A 525 -24.10 33.51 -11.84
C VAL A 525 -23.91 35.00 -11.47
N THR A 526 -24.98 35.78 -11.54
CA THR A 526 -24.97 37.20 -11.16
C THR A 526 -24.88 37.36 -9.63
N THR A 527 -24.34 38.49 -9.17
CA THR A 527 -24.39 38.86 -7.76
C THR A 527 -25.81 38.93 -7.24
N GLY A 528 -26.06 38.39 -6.05
CA GLY A 528 -27.37 38.35 -5.47
C GLY A 528 -27.56 37.24 -4.43
N ILE A 529 -28.80 37.13 -3.96
CA ILE A 529 -29.19 36.07 -3.02
C ILE A 529 -29.66 34.87 -3.82
N TYR A 530 -29.17 33.70 -3.42
CA TYR A 530 -29.56 32.39 -3.93
C TYR A 530 -30.10 31.53 -2.79
N ILE A 531 -30.98 30.61 -3.11
CA ILE A 531 -31.56 29.66 -2.18
C ILE A 531 -30.97 28.28 -2.54
N VAL A 532 -30.32 27.66 -1.59
CA VAL A 532 -29.98 26.27 -1.60
C VAL A 532 -31.18 25.51 -1.07
N PHE A 533 -31.76 24.65 -1.89
CA PHE A 533 -32.88 23.80 -1.53
C PHE A 533 -32.37 22.35 -1.53
N ALA A 534 -32.35 21.73 -0.37
CA ALA A 534 -31.95 20.34 -0.21
C ALA A 534 -33.16 19.49 0.15
N ASP A 535 -33.40 18.44 -0.63
CA ASP A 535 -34.39 17.41 -0.33
C ASP A 535 -33.67 16.11 -0.03
N VAL A 536 -33.98 15.48 1.10
CA VAL A 536 -33.52 14.14 1.46
C VAL A 536 -34.72 13.22 1.59
N PHE A 537 -34.54 11.95 1.18
CA PHE A 537 -35.55 10.92 1.34
C PHE A 537 -34.92 9.57 1.64
N ASP A 538 -35.63 8.77 2.41
CA ASP A 538 -35.27 7.39 2.75
C ASP A 538 -36.07 6.38 1.91
N LEU A 539 -35.73 5.09 2.03
CA LEU A 539 -36.43 3.99 1.36
C LEU A 539 -37.87 3.77 1.87
N ASN A 540 -38.22 4.30 3.05
CA ASN A 540 -39.56 4.22 3.63
C ASN A 540 -40.49 5.30 3.08
N GLY A 541 -39.96 6.20 2.26
CA GLY A 541 -40.69 7.33 1.70
C GLY A 541 -40.79 8.54 2.63
N ASN A 542 -40.02 8.57 3.73
CA ASN A 542 -39.91 9.77 4.55
C ASN A 542 -39.06 10.80 3.79
N THR A 543 -39.51 12.04 3.81
CA THR A 543 -38.84 13.16 3.14
C THR A 543 -38.63 14.30 4.12
N LYS A 544 -37.46 14.93 4.04
CA LYS A 544 -37.14 16.19 4.73
C LYS A 544 -36.62 17.18 3.71
N SER A 545 -37.01 18.46 3.86
CA SER A 545 -36.57 19.53 2.96
C SER A 545 -36.01 20.70 3.75
N TYR A 546 -34.88 21.20 3.28
CA TYR A 546 -34.13 22.31 3.89
C TYR A 546 -34.00 23.45 2.90
N LYS A 547 -33.97 24.69 3.42
CA LYS A 547 -33.81 25.90 2.63
C LYS A 547 -32.86 26.85 3.31
N GLU A 548 -31.70 27.01 2.72
CA GLU A 548 -30.68 27.92 3.21
C GLU A 548 -30.41 29.03 2.20
N ALA A 549 -30.09 30.21 2.69
CA ALA A 549 -29.77 31.35 1.86
C ALA A 549 -28.24 31.51 1.74
N VAL A 550 -27.78 31.77 0.53
CA VAL A 550 -26.38 32.09 0.26
C VAL A 550 -26.27 33.32 -0.62
N VAL A 551 -25.26 34.13 -0.40
CA VAL A 551 -25.03 35.38 -1.13
C VAL A 551 -23.83 35.24 -2.04
N VAL A 552 -24.03 35.40 -3.35
CA VAL A 552 -22.94 35.60 -4.31
C VAL A 552 -22.62 37.11 -4.35
N ALA A 553 -21.44 37.46 -3.90
CA ALA A 553 -20.92 38.82 -3.90
C ALA A 553 -19.99 39.07 -5.10
N SER A 554 -19.70 40.33 -5.37
CA SER A 554 -18.55 40.76 -6.18
C SER A 554 -17.60 41.56 -5.28
N ARG A 555 -16.41 41.20 -5.21
CA ARG A 555 -15.36 42.07 -4.66
C ARG A 555 -14.83 43.03 -5.69
#